data_7fcce9a974e75186aa5a31ec31d37ccc
#
_entry.id   7fcce9a974e75186aa5a31ec31d37ccc
#
_cell.length_a   1.000
_cell.length_b   1.000
_cell.length_c   1.000
_cell.angle_alpha   90.00
_cell.angle_beta   90.00
_cell.angle_gamma   90.00
#
_symmetry.space_group_name_H-M   'P 1'
#
loop_
_entity.id
_entity.type
_entity.pdbx_description
1 polymer ?
#
loop_
_entity_poly.entity_id
_entity_poly.type
_entity_poly.pdbx_seq_one_letter_code
_entity_poly.pdbx_strand_id
1 'polypeptide(L)'
;MRRNTTFAAAALMLATASFQAQAECGKVAIADMNWSSATLIANIDRFILEHGYGCDAELVPGDTMPTGASMIEKSEPDVAPEMWSNSMKDALERGVAEKRLRLVGKSLADGGEEGFWVPKYMVDKDPSLGTIQGIMANAKLFKHPEDPELSAIMGCPAGWNCQITSGNIFKSLKMEEAGFELIDPGSGAGLAGSIAKAYEREQPWLGYYWAPTAILGKYNMVKVDFGTGVDEEHFTSCITDPDCDNPKTTMWPPSPVHTVITEEFASRAPEAAAYLSKRAFSNSEMNALLAWMEENQADGDIAMENFMTRFKNTWTPWVTAEASKKIEKALSEL
;
A
#
# COMPACT_ATOMS: atom_id res chain seq x y z
N MET A 1 31.86 -16.00 -86.19
CA MET A 1 31.90 -14.89 -85.24
C MET A 1 30.67 -14.95 -84.34
N ARG A 2 30.80 -15.48 -83.12
CA ARG A 2 29.71 -15.53 -82.12
C ARG A 2 30.15 -14.64 -80.93
N ARG A 3 29.40 -13.57 -80.66
CA ARG A 3 29.61 -12.69 -79.52
C ARG A 3 28.81 -13.23 -78.31
N ASN A 4 29.55 -13.60 -77.32
CA ASN A 4 28.96 -13.92 -76.02
C ASN A 4 28.77 -12.62 -75.22
N THR A 5 27.53 -12.38 -74.84
CA THR A 5 27.15 -11.28 -73.87
C THR A 5 26.86 -11.94 -72.52
N THR A 6 27.74 -11.67 -71.56
CA THR A 6 27.59 -12.04 -70.16
C THR A 6 26.71 -11.01 -69.45
N PHE A 7 25.57 -11.42 -68.96
CA PHE A 7 24.75 -10.61 -68.05
C PHE A 7 25.24 -10.81 -66.60
N ALA A 8 25.72 -9.76 -66.00
CA ALA A 8 26.02 -9.73 -64.56
C ALA A 8 24.73 -9.31 -63.81
N ALA A 9 24.17 -10.24 -63.06
CA ALA A 9 23.05 -9.93 -62.15
C ALA A 9 23.60 -9.38 -60.83
N ALA A 10 23.35 -8.12 -60.56
CA ALA A 10 23.64 -7.51 -59.27
C ALA A 10 22.47 -7.79 -58.30
N ALA A 11 22.71 -8.66 -57.31
CA ALA A 11 21.77 -8.90 -56.21
C ALA A 11 21.82 -7.75 -55.20
N LEU A 12 20.78 -6.91 -55.16
CA LEU A 12 20.57 -5.90 -54.12
C LEU A 12 20.05 -6.60 -52.86
N MET A 13 20.89 -6.80 -51.85
CA MET A 13 20.44 -7.17 -50.51
C MET A 13 19.79 -5.96 -49.84
N LEU A 14 18.46 -5.95 -49.78
CA LEU A 14 17.72 -5.06 -48.87
C LEU A 14 17.89 -5.60 -47.43
N ALA A 15 18.72 -4.94 -46.63
CA ALA A 15 18.73 -5.12 -45.21
C ALA A 15 17.44 -4.44 -44.63
N THR A 16 16.43 -5.26 -44.36
CA THR A 16 15.27 -4.82 -43.57
C THR A 16 15.73 -4.65 -42.14
N ALA A 17 16.05 -3.44 -41.73
CA ALA A 17 16.15 -3.06 -40.34
C ALA A 17 14.75 -3.23 -39.74
N SER A 18 14.54 -4.32 -39.01
CA SER A 18 13.36 -4.47 -38.14
C SER A 18 13.45 -3.41 -37.07
N PHE A 19 12.83 -2.25 -37.29
CA PHE A 19 12.44 -1.37 -36.19
C PHE A 19 11.42 -2.16 -35.37
N GLN A 20 11.87 -2.76 -34.28
CA GLN A 20 10.93 -3.13 -33.21
C GLN A 20 10.31 -1.81 -32.77
N ALA A 21 9.08 -1.58 -33.18
CA ALA A 21 8.25 -0.53 -32.60
C ALA A 21 8.13 -0.89 -31.11
N GLN A 22 8.89 -0.19 -30.29
CA GLN A 22 8.71 -0.22 -28.84
C GLN A 22 7.27 0.26 -28.65
N ALA A 23 6.41 -0.59 -28.12
CA ALA A 23 5.04 -0.22 -27.85
C ALA A 23 5.12 1.01 -26.92
N GLU A 24 4.59 2.15 -27.41
CA GLU A 24 4.54 3.36 -26.58
C GLU A 24 3.70 3.01 -25.35
N CYS A 25 4.27 3.17 -24.18
CA CYS A 25 3.61 2.90 -22.89
C CYS A 25 2.30 3.72 -22.76
N GLY A 26 2.25 4.90 -23.40
CA GLY A 26 1.11 5.81 -23.39
C GLY A 26 0.89 6.45 -22.02
N LYS A 27 -0.32 6.94 -21.80
CA LYS A 27 -0.72 7.50 -20.50
C LYS A 27 -0.89 6.41 -19.47
N VAL A 28 -0.44 6.68 -18.25
CA VAL A 28 -0.54 5.77 -17.10
C VAL A 28 -0.99 6.53 -15.87
N ALA A 29 -2.17 6.20 -15.36
CA ALA A 29 -2.66 6.72 -14.09
C ALA A 29 -2.24 5.79 -12.94
N ILE A 30 -1.56 6.34 -11.94
CA ILE A 30 -1.07 5.61 -10.77
C ILE A 30 -1.80 6.14 -9.54
N ALA A 31 -2.43 5.26 -8.77
CA ALA A 31 -3.08 5.66 -7.53
C ALA A 31 -2.04 6.11 -6.49
N ASP A 32 -2.11 7.37 -6.08
CA ASP A 32 -1.43 7.91 -4.90
C ASP A 32 -2.38 7.81 -3.72
N MET A 33 -2.27 6.72 -2.98
CA MET A 33 -3.10 6.48 -1.81
C MET A 33 -2.57 7.29 -0.63
N ASN A 34 -3.47 7.80 0.22
CA ASN A 34 -3.20 8.85 1.20
C ASN A 34 -2.45 8.39 2.47
N TRP A 35 -1.45 7.51 2.33
CA TRP A 35 -0.50 7.15 3.39
C TRP A 35 0.94 7.05 2.85
N SER A 36 1.91 7.27 3.73
CA SER A 36 3.30 7.59 3.33
C SER A 36 3.98 6.51 2.49
N SER A 37 3.78 5.21 2.78
CA SER A 37 4.42 4.15 1.97
C SER A 37 3.85 4.10 0.56
N ALA A 38 2.54 4.22 0.41
CA ALA A 38 1.90 4.24 -0.90
C ALA A 38 2.33 5.47 -1.71
N THR A 39 2.36 6.66 -1.10
CA THR A 39 2.85 7.89 -1.75
C THR A 39 4.30 7.73 -2.21
N LEU A 40 5.20 7.19 -1.36
CA LEU A 40 6.57 6.91 -1.75
C LEU A 40 6.65 5.97 -2.96
N ILE A 41 5.93 4.84 -2.88
CA ILE A 41 5.94 3.83 -3.95
C ILE A 41 5.35 4.41 -5.24
N ALA A 42 4.25 5.15 -5.17
CA ALA A 42 3.61 5.78 -6.33
C ALA A 42 4.56 6.76 -7.05
N ASN A 43 5.32 7.56 -6.30
CA ASN A 43 6.31 8.47 -6.87
C ASN A 43 7.51 7.72 -7.48
N ILE A 44 7.98 6.65 -6.86
CA ILE A 44 9.02 5.77 -7.43
C ILE A 44 8.50 5.13 -8.74
N ASP A 45 7.29 4.59 -8.73
CA ASP A 45 6.68 3.96 -9.92
C ASP A 45 6.51 4.99 -11.05
N ARG A 46 6.03 6.20 -10.75
CA ARG A 46 5.93 7.29 -11.73
C ARG A 46 7.30 7.58 -12.36
N PHE A 47 8.33 7.84 -11.56
CA PHE A 47 9.67 8.18 -12.05
C PHE A 47 10.26 7.07 -12.92
N ILE A 48 10.15 5.82 -12.50
CA ILE A 48 10.66 4.67 -13.26
C ILE A 48 9.87 4.46 -14.57
N LEU A 49 8.54 4.60 -14.55
CA LEU A 49 7.70 4.45 -15.73
C LEU A 49 7.98 5.56 -16.76
N GLU A 50 8.11 6.81 -16.32
CA GLU A 50 8.43 7.95 -17.19
C GLU A 50 9.81 7.80 -17.81
N HIS A 51 10.85 7.69 -16.99
CA HIS A 51 12.22 7.76 -17.47
C HIS A 51 12.76 6.43 -17.98
N GLY A 52 12.34 5.30 -17.40
CA GLY A 52 12.77 3.98 -17.82
C GLY A 52 12.03 3.44 -19.05
N TYR A 53 10.73 3.64 -19.09
CA TYR A 53 9.84 3.01 -20.08
C TYR A 53 9.15 4.01 -21.02
N GLY A 54 9.32 5.33 -20.81
CA GLY A 54 8.76 6.38 -21.68
C GLY A 54 7.23 6.51 -21.58
N CYS A 55 6.66 6.18 -20.44
CA CYS A 55 5.25 6.41 -20.17
C CYS A 55 4.97 7.89 -19.89
N ASP A 56 3.76 8.35 -20.16
CA ASP A 56 3.21 9.63 -19.68
C ASP A 56 2.45 9.33 -18.39
N ALA A 57 3.18 9.29 -17.26
CA ALA A 57 2.63 8.79 -15.99
C ALA A 57 2.16 9.96 -15.10
N GLU A 58 0.96 9.83 -14.54
CA GLU A 58 0.39 10.79 -13.60
C GLU A 58 -0.05 10.12 -12.30
N LEU A 59 0.07 10.85 -11.19
CA LEU A 59 -0.48 10.42 -9.91
C LEU A 59 -1.93 10.91 -9.78
N VAL A 60 -2.82 10.01 -9.39
CA VAL A 60 -4.22 10.33 -9.12
C VAL A 60 -4.56 9.99 -7.67
N PRO A 61 -5.29 10.83 -6.94
CA PRO A 61 -5.69 10.55 -5.57
C PRO A 61 -6.42 9.21 -5.47
N GLY A 62 -6.08 8.42 -4.45
CA GLY A 62 -6.69 7.11 -4.22
C GLY A 62 -6.84 6.75 -2.75
N ASP A 63 -7.69 5.77 -2.53
CA ASP A 63 -7.87 5.04 -1.28
C ASP A 63 -8.19 3.59 -1.61
N THR A 64 -7.98 2.65 -0.67
CA THR A 64 -8.06 1.21 -0.97
C THR A 64 -9.38 0.80 -1.64
N MET A 65 -10.50 1.12 -0.99
CA MET A 65 -11.81 0.65 -1.45
C MET A 65 -12.26 1.32 -2.76
N PRO A 66 -12.28 2.67 -2.89
CA PRO A 66 -12.73 3.30 -4.12
C PRO A 66 -11.77 3.05 -5.29
N THR A 67 -10.46 2.96 -5.07
CA THR A 67 -9.49 2.64 -6.11
C THR A 67 -9.71 1.23 -6.66
N GLY A 68 -9.82 0.22 -5.78
CA GLY A 68 -10.07 -1.15 -6.21
C GLY A 68 -11.38 -1.32 -6.97
N ALA A 69 -12.46 -0.69 -6.50
CA ALA A 69 -13.75 -0.70 -7.19
C ALA A 69 -13.66 -0.04 -8.58
N SER A 70 -13.03 1.14 -8.68
CA SER A 70 -12.84 1.85 -9.95
C SER A 70 -12.01 1.04 -10.96
N MET A 71 -10.92 0.40 -10.52
CA MET A 71 -10.11 -0.46 -11.38
C MET A 71 -10.90 -1.64 -11.94
N ILE A 72 -11.77 -2.26 -11.12
CA ILE A 72 -12.63 -3.37 -11.55
C ILE A 72 -13.71 -2.90 -12.54
N GLU A 73 -14.37 -1.79 -12.25
CA GLU A 73 -15.52 -1.32 -13.03
C GLU A 73 -15.15 -0.53 -14.27
N LYS A 74 -14.11 0.32 -14.17
CA LYS A 74 -13.76 1.31 -15.18
C LYS A 74 -12.40 1.08 -15.82
N SER A 75 -11.60 0.13 -15.31
CA SER A 75 -10.18 -0.05 -15.68
C SER A 75 -9.32 1.20 -15.42
N GLU A 76 -9.65 1.97 -14.36
CA GLU A 76 -8.95 3.18 -13.93
C GLU A 76 -8.86 3.25 -12.39
N PRO A 77 -7.72 3.66 -11.83
CA PRO A 77 -6.43 3.93 -12.49
C PRO A 77 -5.76 2.66 -13.02
N ASP A 78 -4.68 2.81 -13.82
CA ASP A 78 -3.93 1.69 -14.40
C ASP A 78 -3.19 0.87 -13.37
N VAL A 79 -2.64 1.54 -12.35
CA VAL A 79 -1.76 0.95 -11.32
C VAL A 79 -2.24 1.37 -9.93
N ALA A 80 -2.42 0.40 -9.05
CA ALA A 80 -2.50 0.57 -7.60
C ALA A 80 -1.24 -0.02 -6.96
N PRO A 81 -0.27 0.84 -6.56
CA PRO A 81 1.06 0.38 -6.13
C PRO A 81 1.06 -0.43 -4.85
N GLU A 82 0.13 -0.14 -3.93
CA GLU A 82 0.09 -0.72 -2.60
C GLU A 82 -1.35 -1.04 -2.19
N MET A 83 -1.87 -2.18 -2.68
CA MET A 83 -3.21 -2.67 -2.37
C MET A 83 -3.19 -3.68 -1.21
N TRP A 84 -3.79 -3.32 -0.09
CA TRP A 84 -4.00 -4.18 1.06
C TRP A 84 -5.16 -5.13 0.80
N SER A 85 -4.85 -6.38 0.44
CA SER A 85 -5.78 -7.24 -0.31
C SER A 85 -6.85 -7.91 0.54
N ASN A 86 -6.65 -8.08 1.86
CA ASN A 86 -7.55 -8.88 2.69
C ASN A 86 -9.00 -8.41 2.65
N SER A 87 -9.23 -7.10 2.74
CA SER A 87 -10.59 -6.54 2.79
C SER A 87 -11.28 -6.44 1.43
N MET A 88 -10.55 -6.71 0.35
CA MET A 88 -11.08 -6.71 -1.01
C MET A 88 -10.84 -8.05 -1.72
N LYS A 89 -10.50 -9.11 -0.98
CA LYS A 89 -10.07 -10.39 -1.54
C LYS A 89 -11.02 -10.90 -2.61
N ASP A 90 -12.28 -11.06 -2.29
CA ASP A 90 -13.29 -11.61 -3.22
C ASP A 90 -13.49 -10.72 -4.45
N ALA A 91 -13.46 -9.39 -4.27
CA ALA A 91 -13.57 -8.44 -5.36
C ALA A 91 -12.34 -8.50 -6.29
N LEU A 92 -11.13 -8.55 -5.73
CA LEU A 92 -9.90 -8.67 -6.49
C LEU A 92 -9.82 -10.02 -7.23
N GLU A 93 -10.16 -11.14 -6.57
CA GLU A 93 -10.20 -12.47 -7.19
C GLU A 93 -11.20 -12.51 -8.35
N ARG A 94 -12.37 -11.90 -8.19
CA ARG A 94 -13.36 -11.77 -9.27
C ARG A 94 -12.83 -10.90 -10.41
N GLY A 95 -12.22 -9.75 -10.13
CA GLY A 95 -11.62 -8.88 -11.15
C GLY A 95 -10.52 -9.59 -11.94
N VAL A 96 -9.72 -10.44 -11.29
CA VAL A 96 -8.71 -11.28 -11.97
C VAL A 96 -9.36 -12.37 -12.83
N ALA A 97 -10.39 -13.06 -12.30
CA ALA A 97 -11.12 -14.09 -13.05
C ALA A 97 -11.81 -13.53 -14.31
N GLU A 98 -12.32 -12.30 -14.22
CA GLU A 98 -12.94 -11.56 -15.33
C GLU A 98 -11.92 -10.91 -16.28
N LYS A 99 -10.62 -11.09 -16.04
CA LYS A 99 -9.53 -10.48 -16.81
C LYS A 99 -9.61 -8.94 -16.85
N ARG A 100 -9.96 -8.34 -15.74
CA ARG A 100 -9.95 -6.90 -15.52
C ARG A 100 -8.65 -6.46 -14.87
N LEU A 101 -8.13 -7.28 -13.94
CA LEU A 101 -6.99 -6.99 -13.09
C LEU A 101 -5.93 -8.09 -13.15
N ARG A 102 -4.70 -7.71 -12.79
CA ARG A 102 -3.61 -8.60 -12.40
C ARG A 102 -3.03 -8.19 -11.05
N LEU A 103 -2.88 -9.13 -10.14
CA LEU A 103 -2.02 -9.00 -8.98
C LEU A 103 -0.61 -9.40 -9.42
N VAL A 104 0.27 -8.43 -9.68
CA VAL A 104 1.54 -8.70 -10.37
C VAL A 104 2.71 -8.95 -9.45
N GLY A 105 2.63 -8.54 -8.17
CA GLY A 105 3.68 -8.77 -7.19
C GLY A 105 3.24 -8.32 -5.80
N LYS A 106 4.07 -8.59 -4.80
CA LYS A 106 3.90 -8.05 -3.45
C LYS A 106 4.68 -6.75 -3.34
N SER A 107 4.00 -5.63 -3.10
CA SER A 107 4.67 -4.36 -2.85
C SER A 107 5.41 -4.33 -1.53
N LEU A 108 4.86 -4.97 -0.50
CA LEU A 108 5.52 -5.27 0.76
C LEU A 108 5.78 -6.78 0.81
N ALA A 109 7.04 -7.19 0.70
CA ALA A 109 7.43 -8.60 0.57
C ALA A 109 7.00 -9.45 1.78
N ASP A 110 7.09 -8.86 2.97
CA ASP A 110 6.75 -9.51 4.24
C ASP A 110 5.25 -9.39 4.57
N GLY A 111 4.50 -8.60 3.79
CA GLY A 111 3.11 -8.25 4.08
C GLY A 111 2.96 -7.19 5.17
N GLY A 112 1.72 -6.94 5.57
CA GLY A 112 1.37 -6.00 6.63
C GLY A 112 0.83 -6.68 7.88
N GLU A 113 0.95 -5.99 9.00
CA GLU A 113 0.36 -6.38 10.28
C GLU A 113 -0.62 -5.29 10.72
N GLU A 114 -1.85 -5.66 11.00
CA GLU A 114 -2.92 -4.75 11.43
C GLU A 114 -3.41 -5.12 12.83
N GLY A 115 -3.95 -4.14 13.55
CA GLY A 115 -4.53 -4.41 14.86
C GLY A 115 -4.97 -3.16 15.61
N PHE A 116 -5.53 -3.38 16.81
CA PHE A 116 -5.60 -2.33 17.82
C PHE A 116 -4.31 -2.32 18.62
N TRP A 117 -3.83 -1.13 18.93
CA TRP A 117 -2.56 -0.90 19.59
C TRP A 117 -2.70 0.05 20.76
N VAL A 118 -1.81 -0.11 21.74
CA VAL A 118 -1.65 0.82 22.89
C VAL A 118 -0.17 1.17 23.06
N PRO A 119 0.16 2.35 23.62
CA PRO A 119 1.53 2.70 23.98
C PRO A 119 2.14 1.71 24.97
N LYS A 120 3.38 1.29 24.74
CA LYS A 120 4.08 0.32 25.60
C LYS A 120 4.19 0.81 27.06
N TYR A 121 4.37 2.11 27.29
CA TYR A 121 4.46 2.64 28.66
C TYR A 121 3.18 2.42 29.50
N MET A 122 2.03 2.24 28.85
CA MET A 122 0.78 1.89 29.53
C MET A 122 0.83 0.43 30.02
N VAL A 123 1.26 -0.49 29.12
CA VAL A 123 1.38 -1.93 29.43
C VAL A 123 2.49 -2.19 30.47
N ASP A 124 3.57 -1.39 30.43
CA ASP A 124 4.63 -1.47 31.45
C ASP A 124 4.13 -1.07 32.84
N LYS A 125 3.19 -0.14 32.93
CA LYS A 125 2.53 0.30 34.17
C LYS A 125 1.45 -0.68 34.63
N ASP A 126 0.66 -1.19 33.69
CA ASP A 126 -0.41 -2.17 33.91
C ASP A 126 -0.44 -3.20 32.76
N PRO A 127 0.14 -4.39 32.96
CA PRO A 127 0.17 -5.43 31.91
C PRO A 127 -1.20 -5.86 31.40
N SER A 128 -2.28 -5.66 32.15
CA SER A 128 -3.63 -6.00 31.71
C SER A 128 -4.06 -5.19 30.48
N LEU A 129 -3.51 -3.96 30.30
CA LEU A 129 -3.80 -3.10 29.17
C LEU A 129 -3.26 -3.62 27.82
N GLY A 130 -2.46 -4.68 27.81
CA GLY A 130 -2.09 -5.43 26.63
C GLY A 130 -3.19 -6.36 26.12
N THR A 131 -4.32 -6.47 26.82
CA THR A 131 -5.47 -7.31 26.46
C THR A 131 -6.75 -6.49 26.36
N ILE A 132 -7.67 -6.93 25.50
CA ILE A 132 -8.96 -6.23 25.32
C ILE A 132 -9.79 -6.23 26.60
N GLN A 133 -9.75 -7.30 27.38
CA GLN A 133 -10.46 -7.41 28.65
C GLN A 133 -9.95 -6.38 29.66
N GLY A 134 -8.64 -6.21 29.76
CA GLY A 134 -8.03 -5.22 30.64
C GLY A 134 -8.33 -3.79 30.18
N ILE A 135 -8.36 -3.52 28.87
CA ILE A 135 -8.76 -2.23 28.30
C ILE A 135 -10.21 -1.92 28.66
N MET A 136 -11.14 -2.85 28.45
CA MET A 136 -12.55 -2.65 28.76
C MET A 136 -12.79 -2.44 30.26
N ALA A 137 -12.06 -3.14 31.13
CA ALA A 137 -12.11 -2.95 32.58
C ALA A 137 -11.59 -1.55 33.02
N ASN A 138 -10.73 -0.94 32.22
CA ASN A 138 -10.12 0.36 32.46
C ASN A 138 -10.57 1.43 31.45
N ALA A 139 -11.77 1.32 30.89
CA ALA A 139 -12.28 2.18 29.83
C ALA A 139 -12.08 3.68 30.09
N LYS A 140 -12.33 4.13 31.33
CA LYS A 140 -12.19 5.56 31.74
C LYS A 140 -10.79 6.15 31.59
N LEU A 141 -9.75 5.34 31.36
CA LEU A 141 -8.42 5.85 31.01
C LEU A 141 -8.41 6.48 29.62
N PHE A 142 -9.20 5.97 28.69
CA PHE A 142 -9.22 6.35 27.27
C PHE A 142 -10.27 7.42 27.02
N LYS A 143 -10.02 8.63 27.53
CA LYS A 143 -10.98 9.73 27.48
C LYS A 143 -11.33 10.13 26.06
N HIS A 144 -12.63 10.24 25.79
CA HIS A 144 -13.12 10.81 24.55
C HIS A 144 -12.78 12.30 24.47
N PRO A 145 -12.34 12.83 23.31
CA PRO A 145 -11.90 14.23 23.21
C PRO A 145 -13.04 15.24 23.34
N GLU A 146 -14.27 14.87 23.04
CA GLU A 146 -15.43 15.77 22.99
C GLU A 146 -16.49 15.42 24.03
N ASP A 147 -16.60 14.15 24.43
CA ASP A 147 -17.60 13.69 25.42
C ASP A 147 -16.93 13.05 26.64
N PRO A 148 -16.97 13.72 27.83
CA PRO A 148 -16.33 13.21 29.03
C PRO A 148 -16.97 11.94 29.62
N GLU A 149 -18.18 11.59 29.22
CA GLU A 149 -18.89 10.37 29.66
C GLU A 149 -18.47 9.13 28.88
N LEU A 150 -17.89 9.32 27.68
CA LEU A 150 -17.45 8.25 26.79
C LEU A 150 -15.93 8.02 26.88
N SER A 151 -15.56 6.84 26.43
CA SER A 151 -14.18 6.45 26.16
C SER A 151 -13.96 6.39 24.65
N ALA A 152 -12.72 6.63 24.21
CA ALA A 152 -12.38 6.66 22.79
C ALA A 152 -11.47 5.52 22.38
N ILE A 153 -11.74 4.98 21.21
CA ILE A 153 -10.79 4.21 20.41
C ILE A 153 -10.64 4.89 19.06
N MET A 154 -9.40 5.20 18.66
CA MET A 154 -9.15 5.71 17.31
C MET A 154 -9.38 4.62 16.28
N GLY A 155 -10.24 4.91 15.34
CA GLY A 155 -10.56 4.05 14.20
C GLY A 155 -9.62 4.27 13.04
N CYS A 156 -10.13 3.99 11.87
CA CYS A 156 -9.45 4.09 10.60
C CYS A 156 -10.12 5.15 9.72
N PRO A 157 -9.36 5.94 8.93
CA PRO A 157 -9.94 6.95 8.05
C PRO A 157 -10.96 6.38 7.08
N ALA A 158 -11.97 7.19 6.76
CA ALA A 158 -12.96 6.83 5.75
C ALA A 158 -12.29 6.55 4.38
N GLY A 159 -12.80 5.54 3.68
CA GLY A 159 -12.27 5.09 2.39
C GLY A 159 -11.14 4.04 2.48
N TRP A 160 -10.53 3.88 3.64
CA TRP A 160 -9.61 2.78 3.86
C TRP A 160 -10.37 1.47 4.18
N ASN A 161 -9.76 0.34 3.82
CA ASN A 161 -10.34 -0.97 4.11
C ASN A 161 -10.55 -1.22 5.61
N CYS A 162 -9.65 -0.72 6.44
CA CYS A 162 -9.69 -0.89 7.88
C CYS A 162 -10.86 -0.15 8.56
N GLN A 163 -11.52 0.77 7.90
CA GLN A 163 -12.74 1.40 8.42
C GLN A 163 -13.81 0.34 8.69
N ILE A 164 -14.04 -0.54 7.72
CA ILE A 164 -15.04 -1.63 7.82
C ILE A 164 -14.60 -2.66 8.86
N THR A 165 -13.34 -3.13 8.76
CA THR A 165 -12.85 -4.19 9.64
C THR A 165 -12.75 -3.72 11.09
N SER A 166 -12.29 -2.49 11.37
CA SER A 166 -12.27 -1.93 12.73
C SER A 166 -13.68 -1.78 13.29
N GLY A 167 -14.65 -1.34 12.47
CA GLY A 167 -16.04 -1.22 12.86
C GLY A 167 -16.68 -2.55 13.24
N ASN A 168 -16.47 -3.60 12.44
CA ASN A 168 -17.00 -4.92 12.71
C ASN A 168 -16.31 -5.59 13.93
N ILE A 169 -14.99 -5.41 14.09
CA ILE A 169 -14.27 -5.90 15.29
C ILE A 169 -14.74 -5.14 16.53
N PHE A 170 -14.91 -3.82 16.47
CA PHE A 170 -15.47 -3.00 17.55
C PHE A 170 -16.84 -3.54 18.00
N LYS A 171 -17.73 -3.83 17.07
CA LYS A 171 -19.05 -4.46 17.32
C LYS A 171 -18.89 -5.84 17.96
N SER A 172 -18.02 -6.70 17.41
CA SER A 172 -17.83 -8.07 17.90
C SER A 172 -17.29 -8.13 19.33
N LEU A 173 -16.47 -7.15 19.70
CA LEU A 173 -15.91 -6.97 21.03
C LEU A 173 -16.89 -6.29 22.01
N LYS A 174 -18.06 -5.83 21.52
CA LYS A 174 -19.07 -5.11 22.32
C LYS A 174 -18.51 -3.88 23.03
N MET A 175 -17.62 -3.16 22.37
CA MET A 175 -16.93 -2.01 22.98
C MET A 175 -17.88 -0.85 23.27
N GLU A 176 -18.94 -0.68 22.48
CA GLU A 176 -20.01 0.31 22.75
C GLU A 176 -20.69 0.03 24.10
N GLU A 177 -20.97 -1.24 24.43
CA GLU A 177 -21.56 -1.63 25.73
C GLU A 177 -20.60 -1.32 26.90
N ALA A 178 -19.29 -1.25 26.65
CA ALA A 178 -18.26 -0.85 27.60
C ALA A 178 -18.03 0.69 27.66
N GLY A 179 -18.81 1.47 26.89
CA GLY A 179 -18.78 2.93 26.88
C GLY A 179 -17.73 3.53 25.92
N PHE A 180 -17.24 2.77 24.95
CA PHE A 180 -16.34 3.29 23.92
C PHE A 180 -17.09 3.80 22.70
N GLU A 181 -16.53 4.82 22.08
CA GLU A 181 -16.87 5.29 20.74
C GLU A 181 -15.66 5.11 19.81
N LEU A 182 -15.94 4.64 18.58
CA LEU A 182 -14.93 4.50 17.52
C LEU A 182 -14.84 5.80 16.73
N ILE A 183 -13.72 6.53 16.89
CA ILE A 183 -13.53 7.88 16.34
C ILE A 183 -12.83 7.79 14.99
N ASP A 184 -13.37 8.50 13.99
CA ASP A 184 -12.69 8.72 12.70
C ASP A 184 -11.54 9.74 12.89
N PRO A 185 -10.28 9.38 12.61
CA PRO A 185 -9.14 10.31 12.70
C PRO A 185 -9.08 11.32 11.54
N GLY A 186 -9.96 11.23 10.56
CA GLY A 186 -10.06 12.08 9.37
C GLY A 186 -9.01 11.80 8.28
N SER A 187 -7.81 11.34 8.66
CA SER A 187 -6.73 11.00 7.71
C SER A 187 -5.66 10.12 8.34
N GLY A 188 -4.81 9.50 7.51
CA GLY A 188 -3.63 8.76 7.99
C GLY A 188 -2.67 9.64 8.78
N ALA A 189 -2.47 10.89 8.37
CA ALA A 189 -1.67 11.86 9.12
C ALA A 189 -2.30 12.22 10.46
N GLY A 190 -3.63 12.37 10.52
CA GLY A 190 -4.38 12.57 11.77
C GLY A 190 -4.21 11.40 12.73
N LEU A 191 -4.32 10.17 12.22
CA LEU A 191 -4.12 8.95 13.00
C LEU A 191 -2.69 8.87 13.55
N ALA A 192 -1.66 9.04 12.71
CA ALA A 192 -0.26 9.06 13.10
C ALA A 192 0.03 10.16 14.14
N GLY A 193 -0.46 11.37 13.91
CA GLY A 193 -0.32 12.52 14.81
C GLY A 193 -0.97 12.29 16.17
N SER A 194 -2.08 11.54 16.24
CA SER A 194 -2.73 11.17 17.49
C SER A 194 -1.86 10.29 18.38
N ILE A 195 -1.14 9.31 17.77
CA ILE A 195 -0.17 8.45 18.46
C ILE A 195 1.02 9.28 18.95
N ALA A 196 1.63 10.08 18.06
CA ALA A 196 2.77 10.93 18.40
C ALA A 196 2.46 11.84 19.56
N LYS A 197 1.32 12.55 19.51
CA LYS A 197 0.84 13.43 20.59
C LYS A 197 0.65 12.70 21.92
N ALA A 198 0.05 11.51 21.89
CA ALA A 198 -0.16 10.72 23.09
C ALA A 198 1.17 10.25 23.69
N TYR A 199 2.08 9.79 22.83
CA TYR A 199 3.39 9.29 23.25
C TYR A 199 4.27 10.38 23.86
N GLU A 200 4.36 11.56 23.23
CA GLU A 200 5.13 12.71 23.73
C GLU A 200 4.62 13.25 25.06
N ARG A 201 3.34 13.05 25.37
CA ARG A 201 2.69 13.53 26.60
C ARG A 201 2.46 12.44 27.63
N GLU A 202 2.88 11.21 27.36
CA GLU A 202 2.57 10.01 28.16
C GLU A 202 1.06 9.88 28.47
N GLN A 203 0.20 10.22 27.49
CA GLN A 203 -1.25 10.15 27.62
C GLN A 203 -1.77 8.79 27.15
N PRO A 204 -2.85 8.26 27.74
CA PRO A 204 -3.48 7.04 27.25
C PRO A 204 -3.94 7.20 25.81
N TRP A 205 -3.68 6.18 25.01
CA TRP A 205 -4.12 6.07 23.64
C TRP A 205 -4.50 4.62 23.32
N LEU A 206 -5.55 4.41 22.55
CA LEU A 206 -6.00 3.14 22.01
C LEU A 206 -6.49 3.38 20.60
N GLY A 207 -6.12 2.54 19.65
CA GLY A 207 -6.68 2.66 18.29
C GLY A 207 -6.12 1.65 17.32
N TYR A 208 -6.68 1.69 16.12
CA TYR A 208 -6.18 0.96 14.96
C TYR A 208 -4.83 1.53 14.51
N TYR A 209 -3.91 0.66 14.16
CA TYR A 209 -2.71 1.00 13.42
C TYR A 209 -2.15 -0.22 12.68
N TRP A 210 -1.12 0.00 11.86
CA TRP A 210 -0.52 -1.05 11.06
C TRP A 210 1.00 -0.92 10.94
N ALA A 211 1.67 -2.03 10.58
CA ALA A 211 3.08 -2.09 10.21
C ALA A 211 3.23 -2.58 8.75
N PRO A 212 4.24 -2.10 7.99
CA PRO A 212 5.34 -1.21 8.40
C PRO A 212 4.96 0.27 8.40
N THR A 213 5.42 1.02 9.41
CA THR A 213 5.27 2.48 9.48
C THR A 213 6.40 3.12 10.29
N ALA A 214 6.70 4.40 10.00
CA ALA A 214 7.65 5.18 10.79
C ALA A 214 7.22 5.30 12.26
N ILE A 215 5.92 5.45 12.52
CA ILE A 215 5.34 5.59 13.86
C ILE A 215 5.66 4.37 14.73
N LEU A 216 5.46 3.16 14.23
CA LEU A 216 5.79 1.93 15.01
C LEU A 216 7.29 1.69 15.11
N GLY A 217 8.10 2.25 14.22
CA GLY A 217 9.56 2.28 14.33
C GLY A 217 10.06 3.25 15.39
N LYS A 218 9.39 4.39 15.55
CA LYS A 218 9.77 5.47 16.47
C LYS A 218 9.20 5.29 17.87
N TYR A 219 7.96 4.85 17.98
CA TYR A 219 7.23 4.70 19.24
C TYR A 219 6.96 3.23 19.54
N ASN A 220 7.37 2.80 20.74
CA ASN A 220 7.13 1.42 21.18
C ASN A 220 5.64 1.23 21.50
N MET A 221 4.94 0.53 20.63
CA MET A 221 3.53 0.19 20.80
C MET A 221 3.36 -1.32 21.04
N VAL A 222 2.28 -1.68 21.70
CA VAL A 222 1.90 -3.08 21.95
C VAL A 222 0.58 -3.36 21.25
N LYS A 223 0.56 -4.41 20.43
CA LYS A 223 -0.66 -4.89 19.81
C LYS A 223 -1.55 -5.54 20.87
N VAL A 224 -2.81 -5.15 20.91
CA VAL A 224 -3.78 -5.65 21.89
C VAL A 224 -4.20 -7.07 21.54
N ASP A 225 -4.08 -7.97 22.51
CA ASP A 225 -4.58 -9.34 22.39
C ASP A 225 -6.07 -9.40 22.73
N PHE A 226 -6.87 -9.99 21.85
CA PHE A 226 -8.31 -10.17 22.07
C PHE A 226 -8.65 -11.46 22.81
N GLY A 227 -7.63 -12.29 23.12
CA GLY A 227 -7.82 -13.60 23.74
C GLY A 227 -8.39 -14.65 22.78
N THR A 228 -8.30 -14.41 21.47
CA THR A 228 -8.70 -15.34 20.41
C THR A 228 -7.62 -15.40 19.34
N GLY A 229 -7.63 -16.45 18.53
CA GLY A 229 -6.76 -16.55 17.36
C GLY A 229 -7.32 -15.79 16.16
N VAL A 230 -6.73 -16.06 15.00
CA VAL A 230 -7.20 -15.59 13.69
C VAL A 230 -8.18 -16.62 13.13
N ASP A 231 -9.36 -16.16 12.74
CA ASP A 231 -10.35 -16.90 11.94
C ASP A 231 -10.41 -16.25 10.55
N GLU A 232 -9.55 -16.74 9.63
CA GLU A 232 -9.41 -16.16 8.29
C GLU A 232 -10.70 -16.28 7.46
N GLU A 233 -11.45 -17.39 7.62
CA GLU A 233 -12.71 -17.59 6.90
C GLU A 233 -13.75 -16.57 7.35
N HIS A 234 -13.93 -16.42 8.67
CA HIS A 234 -14.87 -15.44 9.22
C HIS A 234 -14.40 -14.00 8.94
N PHE A 235 -13.10 -13.74 8.99
CA PHE A 235 -12.56 -12.43 8.65
C PHE A 235 -12.94 -12.04 7.22
N THR A 236 -12.70 -12.92 6.26
CA THR A 236 -12.98 -12.66 4.84
C THR A 236 -14.48 -12.59 4.54
N SER A 237 -15.30 -13.47 5.15
CA SER A 237 -16.71 -13.56 4.82
C SER A 237 -17.63 -12.60 5.60
N CYS A 238 -17.13 -11.99 6.68
CA CYS A 238 -17.95 -11.13 7.54
C CYS A 238 -17.22 -9.87 8.01
N ILE A 239 -16.00 -9.96 8.56
CA ILE A 239 -15.32 -8.79 9.12
C ILE A 239 -14.99 -7.74 8.03
N THR A 240 -14.77 -8.18 6.80
CA THR A 240 -14.53 -7.29 5.64
C THR A 240 -15.81 -6.79 4.97
N ASP A 241 -16.98 -7.32 5.36
CA ASP A 241 -18.26 -6.96 4.78
C ASP A 241 -18.93 -5.83 5.59
N PRO A 242 -19.25 -4.67 5.00
CA PRO A 242 -19.95 -3.58 5.69
C PRO A 242 -21.34 -3.98 6.21
N ASP A 243 -21.97 -4.99 5.57
CA ASP A 243 -23.31 -5.47 5.89
C ASP A 243 -23.29 -6.70 6.82
N CYS A 244 -22.14 -7.00 7.45
CA CYS A 244 -22.04 -8.11 8.39
C CYS A 244 -22.90 -7.88 9.65
N ASP A 245 -23.99 -8.64 9.77
CA ASP A 245 -24.97 -8.50 10.86
C ASP A 245 -24.49 -9.06 12.21
N ASN A 246 -23.60 -10.07 12.20
CA ASN A 246 -23.19 -10.79 13.40
C ASN A 246 -21.68 -11.08 13.39
N PRO A 247 -20.83 -10.05 13.50
CA PRO A 247 -19.39 -10.23 13.53
C PRO A 247 -18.96 -10.97 14.81
N LYS A 248 -18.09 -11.98 14.64
CA LYS A 248 -17.44 -12.69 15.76
C LYS A 248 -16.03 -12.14 15.95
N THR A 249 -15.58 -12.14 17.19
CA THR A 249 -14.24 -11.66 17.51
C THR A 249 -13.16 -12.55 16.88
N THR A 250 -12.27 -11.92 16.14
CA THR A 250 -11.06 -12.51 15.57
C THR A 250 -9.95 -11.46 15.55
N MET A 251 -8.69 -11.90 15.66
CA MET A 251 -7.56 -11.03 15.36
C MET A 251 -7.49 -10.78 13.84
N TRP A 252 -6.85 -9.67 13.43
CA TRP A 252 -6.52 -9.46 12.01
C TRP A 252 -5.58 -10.55 11.53
N PRO A 253 -5.85 -11.20 10.38
CA PRO A 253 -4.88 -12.08 9.74
C PRO A 253 -3.69 -11.27 9.19
N PRO A 254 -2.53 -11.91 8.94
CA PRO A 254 -1.47 -11.28 8.16
C PRO A 254 -2.04 -10.72 6.84
N SER A 255 -1.67 -9.50 6.49
CA SER A 255 -2.24 -8.80 5.33
C SER A 255 -1.29 -8.84 4.15
N PRO A 256 -1.57 -9.62 3.07
CA PRO A 256 -0.83 -9.50 1.83
C PRO A 256 -1.04 -8.12 1.22
N VAL A 257 0.04 -7.50 0.77
CA VAL A 257 0.01 -6.18 0.14
C VAL A 257 0.55 -6.30 -1.28
N HIS A 258 -0.31 -6.09 -2.26
CA HIS A 258 0.00 -6.35 -3.66
C HIS A 258 0.09 -5.07 -4.49
N THR A 259 0.90 -5.15 -5.55
CA THR A 259 0.75 -4.26 -6.68
C THR A 259 -0.34 -4.82 -7.59
N VAL A 260 -1.37 -4.03 -7.84
CA VAL A 260 -2.48 -4.40 -8.73
C VAL A 260 -2.44 -3.50 -9.96
N ILE A 261 -2.59 -4.10 -11.13
CA ILE A 261 -2.64 -3.37 -12.40
C ILE A 261 -3.85 -3.81 -13.21
N THR A 262 -4.29 -2.95 -14.11
CA THR A 262 -5.35 -3.33 -15.07
C THR A 262 -4.82 -4.27 -16.14
N GLU A 263 -5.68 -5.14 -16.66
CA GLU A 263 -5.33 -6.04 -17.77
C GLU A 263 -5.00 -5.25 -19.04
N GLU A 264 -5.65 -4.10 -19.22
CA GLU A 264 -5.41 -3.18 -20.34
C GLU A 264 -3.98 -2.64 -20.29
N PHE A 265 -3.56 -2.08 -19.14
CA PHE A 265 -2.18 -1.61 -18.95
C PHE A 265 -1.16 -2.73 -19.16
N ALA A 266 -1.39 -3.88 -18.55
CA ALA A 266 -0.48 -5.03 -18.69
C ALA A 266 -0.32 -5.48 -20.16
N SER A 267 -1.37 -5.36 -20.96
CA SER A 267 -1.35 -5.75 -22.37
C SER A 267 -0.66 -4.71 -23.26
N ARG A 268 -0.86 -3.40 -23.00
CA ARG A 268 -0.24 -2.34 -23.81
C ARG A 268 1.20 -2.04 -23.42
N ALA A 269 1.59 -2.27 -22.16
CA ALA A 269 2.92 -1.97 -21.63
C ALA A 269 3.56 -3.17 -20.89
N PRO A 270 3.82 -4.31 -21.56
CA PRO A 270 4.24 -5.54 -20.89
C PRO A 270 5.59 -5.41 -20.16
N GLU A 271 6.53 -4.59 -20.64
CA GLU A 271 7.82 -4.39 -19.96
C GLU A 271 7.66 -3.56 -18.69
N ALA A 272 6.79 -2.56 -18.69
CA ALA A 272 6.43 -1.77 -17.51
C ALA A 272 5.70 -2.64 -16.47
N ALA A 273 4.78 -3.49 -16.91
CA ALA A 273 4.12 -4.48 -16.05
C ALA A 273 5.12 -5.48 -15.44
N ALA A 274 6.13 -5.91 -16.19
CA ALA A 274 7.19 -6.77 -15.70
C ALA A 274 8.08 -6.09 -14.66
N TYR A 275 8.32 -4.78 -14.76
CA TYR A 275 8.95 -3.98 -13.71
C TYR A 275 8.11 -4.03 -12.42
N LEU A 276 6.83 -3.67 -12.50
CA LEU A 276 5.92 -3.62 -11.35
C LEU A 276 5.80 -4.99 -10.65
N SER A 277 5.95 -6.09 -11.40
CA SER A 277 5.94 -7.44 -10.84
C SER A 277 7.16 -7.79 -9.98
N LYS A 278 8.27 -7.08 -10.17
CA LYS A 278 9.54 -7.30 -9.45
C LYS A 278 9.75 -6.32 -8.32
N ARG A 279 9.07 -5.16 -8.38
CA ARG A 279 9.22 -4.10 -7.38
C ARG A 279 8.61 -4.56 -6.06
N ALA A 280 9.45 -4.72 -5.04
CA ALA A 280 9.06 -5.11 -3.70
C ALA A 280 10.01 -4.48 -2.68
N PHE A 281 9.47 -4.17 -1.51
CA PHE A 281 10.22 -3.69 -0.36
C PHE A 281 10.08 -4.68 0.79
N SER A 282 11.16 -4.95 1.51
CA SER A 282 11.04 -5.58 2.82
C SER A 282 10.45 -4.57 3.82
N ASN A 283 9.81 -5.09 4.89
CA ASN A 283 9.29 -4.20 5.95
C ASN A 283 10.41 -3.40 6.62
N SER A 284 11.61 -3.97 6.73
CA SER A 284 12.77 -3.28 7.26
C SER A 284 13.21 -2.11 6.38
N GLU A 285 13.26 -2.29 5.06
CA GLU A 285 13.59 -1.21 4.12
C GLU A 285 12.52 -0.12 4.13
N MET A 286 11.25 -0.52 4.09
CA MET A 286 10.14 0.44 4.12
C MET A 286 10.14 1.25 5.42
N ASN A 287 10.32 0.61 6.58
CA ASN A 287 10.43 1.32 7.87
C ASN A 287 11.55 2.36 7.87
N ALA A 288 12.72 2.01 7.33
CA ALA A 288 13.86 2.94 7.26
C ALA A 288 13.58 4.13 6.33
N LEU A 289 12.93 3.89 5.18
CA LEU A 289 12.54 4.95 4.25
C LEU A 289 11.48 5.88 4.86
N LEU A 290 10.48 5.33 5.52
CA LEU A 290 9.43 6.11 6.18
C LEU A 290 9.95 6.91 7.37
N ALA A 291 10.88 6.35 8.16
CA ALA A 291 11.55 7.08 9.23
C ALA A 291 12.34 8.26 8.66
N TRP A 292 13.07 8.04 7.56
CA TRP A 292 13.80 9.11 6.88
C TRP A 292 12.85 10.20 6.34
N MET A 293 11.71 9.82 5.76
CA MET A 293 10.69 10.78 5.29
C MET A 293 10.20 11.67 6.43
N GLU A 294 9.87 11.08 7.57
CA GLU A 294 9.39 11.82 8.74
C GLU A 294 10.46 12.76 9.30
N GLU A 295 11.70 12.29 9.46
CA GLU A 295 12.82 13.08 9.98
C GLU A 295 13.18 14.28 9.10
N ASN A 296 13.02 14.14 7.77
CA ASN A 296 13.37 15.18 6.81
C ASN A 296 12.14 15.98 6.33
N GLN A 297 10.93 15.68 6.85
CA GLN A 297 9.67 16.28 6.39
C GLN A 297 9.51 16.18 4.86
N ALA A 298 9.97 15.04 4.30
CA ALA A 298 10.01 14.80 2.88
C ALA A 298 8.63 14.42 2.35
N ASP A 299 8.22 15.05 1.25
CA ASP A 299 7.10 14.61 0.44
C ASP A 299 7.48 13.41 -0.46
N GLY A 300 6.54 12.97 -1.29
CA GLY A 300 6.75 11.82 -2.16
C GLY A 300 7.86 12.00 -3.18
N ASP A 301 8.03 13.21 -3.74
CA ASP A 301 9.07 13.53 -4.72
C ASP A 301 10.46 13.51 -4.08
N ILE A 302 10.63 14.19 -2.95
CA ILE A 302 11.88 14.23 -2.20
C ILE A 302 12.28 12.82 -1.73
N ALA A 303 11.30 12.04 -1.29
CA ALA A 303 11.53 10.66 -0.85
C ALA A 303 11.90 9.73 -2.00
N MET A 304 11.26 9.88 -3.16
CA MET A 304 11.61 9.17 -4.39
C MET A 304 13.04 9.49 -4.82
N GLU A 305 13.44 10.76 -4.87
CA GLU A 305 14.80 11.18 -5.25
C GLU A 305 15.83 10.58 -4.28
N ASN A 306 15.59 10.64 -2.97
CA ASN A 306 16.45 10.02 -1.97
C ASN A 306 16.58 8.50 -2.19
N PHE A 307 15.45 7.80 -2.43
CA PHE A 307 15.47 6.37 -2.68
C PHE A 307 16.25 6.04 -3.97
N MET A 308 15.91 6.67 -5.08
CA MET A 308 16.49 6.37 -6.39
C MET A 308 18.00 6.63 -6.43
N THR A 309 18.50 7.63 -5.68
CA THR A 309 19.92 7.96 -5.62
C THR A 309 20.69 7.05 -4.67
N ARG A 310 20.16 6.71 -3.50
CA ARG A 310 20.89 5.99 -2.45
C ARG A 310 20.72 4.48 -2.49
N PHE A 311 19.59 3.98 -3.01
CA PHE A 311 19.25 2.56 -2.98
C PHE A 311 19.32 1.91 -4.37
N LYS A 312 20.32 2.30 -5.16
CA LYS A 312 20.54 1.80 -6.52
C LYS A 312 20.56 0.28 -6.61
N ASN A 313 21.18 -0.40 -5.64
CA ASN A 313 21.24 -1.86 -5.61
C ASN A 313 19.87 -2.52 -5.38
N THR A 314 18.91 -1.81 -4.80
CA THR A 314 17.54 -2.29 -4.58
C THR A 314 16.72 -2.20 -5.87
N TRP A 315 16.69 -1.03 -6.53
CA TRP A 315 15.81 -0.84 -7.69
C TRP A 315 16.38 -1.35 -9.02
N THR A 316 17.72 -1.41 -9.18
CA THR A 316 18.32 -1.87 -10.46
C THR A 316 17.88 -3.27 -10.89
N PRO A 317 17.71 -4.27 -10.00
CA PRO A 317 17.19 -5.59 -10.36
C PRO A 317 15.73 -5.61 -10.84
N TRP A 318 14.95 -4.57 -10.55
CA TRP A 318 13.55 -4.51 -10.93
C TRP A 318 13.36 -4.17 -12.41
N VAL A 319 14.30 -3.45 -12.98
CA VAL A 319 14.21 -2.88 -14.33
C VAL A 319 15.12 -3.58 -15.33
N THR A 320 14.90 -3.35 -16.62
CA THR A 320 15.81 -3.82 -17.65
C THR A 320 17.12 -3.01 -17.65
N ALA A 321 18.20 -3.57 -18.19
CA ALA A 321 19.48 -2.85 -18.28
C ALA A 321 19.39 -1.57 -19.14
N GLU A 322 18.48 -1.54 -20.13
CA GLU A 322 18.20 -0.34 -20.92
C GLU A 322 17.48 0.72 -20.11
N ALA A 323 16.41 0.34 -19.41
CA ALA A 323 15.66 1.23 -18.53
C ALA A 323 16.55 1.79 -17.41
N SER A 324 17.42 0.96 -16.81
CA SER A 324 18.38 1.42 -15.79
C SER A 324 19.27 2.55 -16.29
N LYS A 325 19.80 2.46 -17.51
CA LYS A 325 20.64 3.52 -18.10
C LYS A 325 19.87 4.82 -18.32
N LYS A 326 18.61 4.73 -18.75
CA LYS A 326 17.74 5.89 -18.95
C LYS A 326 17.43 6.57 -17.61
N ILE A 327 17.08 5.78 -16.59
CA ILE A 327 16.84 6.23 -15.23
C ILE A 327 18.08 6.91 -14.63
N GLU A 328 19.25 6.29 -14.75
CA GLU A 328 20.52 6.88 -14.27
C GLU A 328 20.83 8.22 -14.94
N LYS A 329 20.54 8.34 -16.23
CA LYS A 329 20.69 9.61 -16.94
C LYS A 329 19.73 10.66 -16.37
N ALA A 330 18.45 10.33 -16.19
CA ALA A 330 17.47 11.26 -15.63
C ALA A 330 17.86 11.72 -14.22
N LEU A 331 18.32 10.79 -13.36
CA LEU A 331 18.83 11.13 -12.02
C LEU A 331 20.04 12.07 -12.02
N SER A 332 20.85 12.06 -13.08
CA SER A 332 22.00 12.98 -13.21
C SER A 332 21.61 14.39 -13.66
N GLU A 333 20.34 14.58 -14.07
CA GLU A 333 19.78 15.83 -14.56
C GLU A 333 18.89 16.51 -13.50
N LEU A 334 18.58 15.83 -12.36
CA LEU A 334 17.93 16.40 -11.17
C LEU A 334 18.93 17.24 -10.35
#